data_0d95befedd955d94849b88f2ebf6ec43
#
_entry.id   0d95befedd955d94849b88f2ebf6ec43
#
_cell.length_a   1.000
_cell.length_b   1.000
_cell.length_c   1.000
_cell.angle_alpha   90.00
_cell.angle_beta   90.00
_cell.angle_gamma   90.00
#
_symmetry.space_group_name_H-M   'P 1'
#
loop_
_entity.id
_entity.type
_entity.pdbx_description
1 polymer ?
#
loop_
_entity_poly.entity_id
_entity_poly.type
_entity_poly.pdbx_seq_one_letter_code
_entity_poly.pdbx_strand_id
1 'polypeptide(L)'
;MNVTFLFPIKTRRTALRRKRGLALLVVLAWWLAGVCSGQAVSSVIAVDHGPNSPQQLSKPYVVLVSLDGFRYDYPKRYNAKNLLSLAARGASVPDGMIPCYPSITFPSHYTIVTGLYPEHHGIVANTFYDPIRKETYSYHDPKSVGDGTWYGGTPLWVLAEQQGMRSASFFWVGSEAAIQGVRPSYYLKFDPTIPNRKRVEQVLAWLRLPPEQRPHFITLYFGDTDRAGHQFGPDSPQVADAVHELDEQIGALAAGIEQLKLPVDLIVVADHGMISVKGAPIHLDQYGLNASLFEKVVDSNLYPKSDADAEQAYESLRGKSDKFLVYRRSQVPAELHFDSNLREGDPVVVATGPYFITAVTDLENPDHPPLGHHGYDPARMPEMKAIFFAAGPDFRSAVTVQSFETVSVYPLIARILGLDISNLKTGPIDGKIGALEDILKSGKP
;
A
#
# COMPACT_ATOMS: atom_id res chain seq x y z
N MET A 1 63.87 28.20 -2.74
CA MET A 1 64.06 29.62 -2.42
C MET A 1 63.17 30.02 -1.31
N ASN A 2 63.79 30.24 -0.14
CA ASN A 2 63.20 30.76 1.07
C ASN A 2 62.68 32.18 0.87
N VAL A 3 61.65 32.60 1.56
CA VAL A 3 61.68 33.81 2.43
C VAL A 3 60.48 33.76 3.40
N THR A 4 60.86 33.68 4.67
CA THR A 4 60.10 33.90 5.92
C THR A 4 60.04 35.38 6.22
N PHE A 5 58.95 35.91 6.75
CA PHE A 5 58.95 37.11 7.59
C PHE A 5 58.04 36.99 8.80
N LEU A 6 58.63 37.37 9.97
CA LEU A 6 58.12 37.30 11.35
C LEU A 6 57.82 38.70 11.89
N PHE A 7 56.73 38.80 12.68
CA PHE A 7 56.49 39.62 13.91
C PHE A 7 56.40 41.18 13.84
N PRO A 8 55.87 41.93 14.86
CA PRO A 8 55.60 41.54 16.27
C PRO A 8 54.31 42.04 16.96
N ILE A 9 54.10 41.52 18.15
CA ILE A 9 53.18 41.77 19.26
C ILE A 9 53.29 43.22 19.80
N LYS A 10 52.14 43.83 20.25
CA LYS A 10 52.13 44.86 21.30
C LYS A 10 50.98 44.67 22.26
N THR A 11 51.34 44.33 23.48
CA THR A 11 50.56 44.35 24.71
C THR A 11 50.29 45.78 25.21
N ARG A 12 49.09 46.09 25.72
CA ARG A 12 48.93 47.09 26.78
C ARG A 12 47.88 46.62 27.79
N ARG A 13 48.36 46.46 29.02
CA ARG A 13 47.59 46.37 30.28
C ARG A 13 47.21 47.75 30.71
N THR A 14 45.97 47.94 31.25
CA THR A 14 45.69 48.88 32.34
C THR A 14 44.56 48.30 33.20
N ALA A 15 44.80 48.49 34.50
CA ALA A 15 44.04 47.88 35.59
C ALA A 15 43.12 48.89 36.30
N LEU A 16 42.23 48.35 37.12
CA LEU A 16 41.50 48.87 38.30
C LEU A 16 40.27 49.74 38.09
N ARG A 17 39.12 49.30 38.56
CA ARG A 17 38.58 49.65 39.91
C ARG A 17 37.35 48.85 40.29
N ARG A 18 37.39 48.26 41.49
CA ARG A 18 36.26 47.67 42.19
C ARG A 18 35.18 48.71 42.53
N LYS A 19 33.90 48.36 42.32
CA LYS A 19 32.82 48.78 43.21
C LYS A 19 31.86 47.57 43.45
N ARG A 20 31.68 47.27 44.74
CA ARG A 20 30.72 46.28 45.25
C ARG A 20 29.32 46.84 45.10
N GLY A 21 28.42 46.08 44.50
CA GLY A 21 26.98 46.29 44.53
C GLY A 21 26.30 44.95 44.65
N LEU A 22 25.69 44.73 45.83
CA LEU A 22 24.87 43.56 46.15
C LEU A 22 23.59 43.67 45.30
N ALA A 23 23.35 42.72 44.41
CA ALA A 23 22.08 42.57 43.74
C ALA A 23 21.58 41.15 43.93
N LEU A 24 20.44 41.02 44.60
CA LEU A 24 19.68 39.78 44.78
C LEU A 24 19.40 39.12 43.42
N LEU A 25 19.89 37.89 43.22
CA LEU A 25 19.50 37.03 42.11
C LEU A 25 18.27 36.25 42.53
N VAL A 26 17.09 36.69 42.05
CA VAL A 26 15.89 35.87 42.01
C VAL A 26 16.04 34.92 40.83
N VAL A 27 16.36 33.68 41.11
CA VAL A 27 16.35 32.60 40.11
C VAL A 27 14.90 32.17 39.89
N LEU A 28 14.24 32.73 38.87
CA LEU A 28 13.02 32.14 38.33
C LEU A 28 13.41 30.94 37.49
N ALA A 29 13.28 29.74 38.06
CA ALA A 29 13.35 28.49 37.31
C ALA A 29 12.10 28.40 36.41
N TRP A 30 12.23 28.74 35.13
CA TRP A 30 11.27 28.39 34.10
C TRP A 30 11.43 26.91 33.78
N TRP A 31 10.51 26.10 34.27
CA TRP A 31 10.28 24.75 33.77
C TRP A 31 9.74 24.89 32.34
N LEU A 32 10.63 24.82 31.35
CA LEU A 32 10.26 24.53 29.98
C LEU A 32 9.85 23.05 29.93
N ALA A 33 8.57 22.76 30.16
CA ALA A 33 7.94 21.56 29.68
C ALA A 33 8.05 21.60 28.15
N GLY A 34 9.08 20.98 27.60
CA GLY A 34 9.20 20.73 26.18
C GLY A 34 8.08 19.80 25.74
N VAL A 35 6.95 20.39 25.37
CA VAL A 35 5.98 19.70 24.53
C VAL A 35 6.71 19.42 23.23
N CYS A 36 7.16 18.17 23.05
CA CYS A 36 7.64 17.66 21.78
C CYS A 36 6.41 17.63 20.83
N SER A 37 6.06 18.79 20.31
CA SER A 37 5.13 18.91 19.19
C SER A 37 5.88 18.32 17.99
N GLY A 38 5.62 17.05 17.68
CA GLY A 38 6.03 16.48 16.41
C GLY A 38 5.52 17.42 15.32
N GLN A 39 6.45 18.09 14.61
CA GLN A 39 6.05 18.95 13.50
C GLN A 39 5.29 18.11 12.49
N ALA A 40 4.03 18.45 12.25
CA ALA A 40 3.22 17.84 11.20
C ALA A 40 3.98 17.92 9.87
N VAL A 41 3.83 16.90 9.04
CA VAL A 41 4.39 16.89 7.68
C VAL A 41 3.74 18.05 6.92
N SER A 42 4.55 18.97 6.39
CA SER A 42 4.08 20.22 5.77
C SER A 42 3.25 20.04 4.50
N SER A 43 3.16 18.81 4.00
CA SER A 43 2.48 18.42 2.75
C SER A 43 1.08 17.83 2.94
N VAL A 44 0.54 17.78 4.16
CA VAL A 44 -0.83 17.30 4.40
C VAL A 44 -1.84 18.24 3.75
N ILE A 45 -2.69 17.69 2.90
CA ILE A 45 -3.82 18.38 2.29
C ILE A 45 -5.07 18.08 3.12
N ALA A 46 -5.77 19.12 3.56
CA ALA A 46 -7.04 19.01 4.26
C ALA A 46 -8.19 19.36 3.31
N VAL A 47 -9.22 18.50 3.33
CA VAL A 47 -10.49 18.74 2.64
C VAL A 47 -11.58 18.85 3.70
N ASP A 48 -12.40 19.89 3.62
CA ASP A 48 -13.45 20.08 4.60
C ASP A 48 -14.73 19.36 4.16
N HIS A 49 -15.06 18.29 4.87
CA HIS A 49 -16.32 17.54 4.76
C HIS A 49 -17.24 17.78 5.98
N GLY A 50 -16.92 18.77 6.81
CA GLY A 50 -17.55 18.97 8.10
C GLY A 50 -16.93 18.10 9.22
N PRO A 51 -17.43 18.21 10.46
CA PRO A 51 -16.98 17.38 11.57
C PRO A 51 -17.52 15.94 11.46
N ASN A 52 -16.93 15.01 12.24
CA ASN A 52 -17.55 13.71 12.47
C ASN A 52 -19.00 13.92 12.94
N SER A 53 -19.95 13.19 12.35
CA SER A 53 -21.33 13.27 12.79
C SER A 53 -21.49 12.72 14.22
N PRO A 54 -22.49 13.18 15.00
CA PRO A 54 -22.68 12.70 16.38
C PRO A 54 -22.77 11.18 16.51
N GLN A 55 -23.32 10.49 15.51
CA GLN A 55 -23.44 9.04 15.46
C GLN A 55 -22.08 8.34 15.33
N GLN A 56 -21.08 9.02 14.74
CA GLN A 56 -19.77 8.45 14.50
C GLN A 56 -18.78 8.66 15.67
N LEU A 57 -19.03 9.67 16.53
CA LEU A 57 -18.10 10.02 17.62
C LEU A 57 -17.82 8.86 18.60
N SER A 58 -18.76 7.92 18.76
CA SER A 58 -18.60 6.75 19.65
C SER A 58 -18.01 5.51 18.95
N LYS A 59 -17.79 5.57 17.65
CA LYS A 59 -17.25 4.44 16.88
C LYS A 59 -15.74 4.26 17.13
N PRO A 60 -15.20 3.05 16.96
CA PRO A 60 -13.75 2.81 17.07
C PRO A 60 -12.97 3.51 15.95
N TYR A 61 -11.66 3.43 16.06
CA TYR A 61 -10.71 3.91 15.04
C TYR A 61 -10.01 2.72 14.42
N VAL A 62 -9.77 2.76 13.12
CA VAL A 62 -8.99 1.74 12.40
C VAL A 62 -7.80 2.40 11.72
N VAL A 63 -6.61 1.90 11.98
CA VAL A 63 -5.40 2.21 11.23
C VAL A 63 -5.04 0.99 10.39
N LEU A 64 -5.19 1.12 9.07
CA LEU A 64 -4.81 0.11 8.09
C LEU A 64 -3.43 0.44 7.54
N VAL A 65 -2.46 -0.41 7.80
CA VAL A 65 -1.09 -0.26 7.32
C VAL A 65 -0.80 -1.27 6.23
N SER A 66 -0.23 -0.84 5.12
CA SER A 66 0.32 -1.74 4.10
C SER A 66 1.84 -1.68 4.08
N LEU A 67 2.46 -2.86 4.08
CA LEU A 67 3.88 -3.08 3.85
C LEU A 67 4.02 -3.74 2.46
N ASP A 68 4.32 -2.95 1.43
CA ASP A 68 4.36 -3.39 0.03
C ASP A 68 5.37 -4.53 -0.19
N GLY A 69 4.96 -5.57 -0.90
CA GLY A 69 5.79 -6.72 -1.21
C GLY A 69 6.23 -7.55 0.00
N PHE A 70 5.53 -7.40 1.14
CA PHE A 70 5.90 -8.08 2.38
C PHE A 70 5.32 -9.52 2.41
N ARG A 71 6.13 -10.47 2.00
CA ARG A 71 5.77 -11.89 1.89
C ARG A 71 5.37 -12.48 3.25
N TYR A 72 4.37 -13.37 3.25
CA TYR A 72 3.75 -13.93 4.45
C TYR A 72 4.72 -14.62 5.43
N ASP A 73 5.84 -15.16 4.94
CA ASP A 73 6.83 -15.87 5.75
C ASP A 73 7.92 -14.96 6.36
N TYR A 74 8.07 -13.71 5.87
CA TYR A 74 9.11 -12.77 6.34
C TYR A 74 9.09 -12.52 7.85
N PRO A 75 7.93 -12.40 8.53
CA PRO A 75 7.92 -12.15 9.97
C PRO A 75 8.64 -13.24 10.78
N LYS A 76 8.44 -14.49 10.42
CA LYS A 76 9.12 -15.63 11.08
C LYS A 76 10.57 -15.76 10.59
N ARG A 77 10.78 -15.65 9.29
CA ARG A 77 12.08 -15.79 8.65
C ARG A 77 13.11 -14.80 9.17
N TYR A 78 12.73 -13.56 9.35
CA TYR A 78 13.61 -12.46 9.76
C TYR A 78 13.36 -12.02 11.21
N ASN A 79 12.57 -12.78 11.99
CA ASN A 79 12.28 -12.51 13.40
C ASN A 79 11.77 -11.06 13.65
N ALA A 80 10.74 -10.66 12.90
CA ALA A 80 10.06 -9.37 13.03
C ALA A 80 9.24 -9.34 14.33
N LYS A 81 9.87 -8.94 15.43
CA LYS A 81 9.36 -9.12 16.82
C LYS A 81 8.09 -8.36 17.09
N ASN A 82 7.93 -7.15 16.53
CA ASN A 82 6.76 -6.32 16.77
C ASN A 82 5.54 -6.87 16.04
N LEU A 83 5.69 -7.32 14.77
CA LEU A 83 4.64 -8.01 14.01
C LEU A 83 4.24 -9.33 14.69
N LEU A 84 5.20 -10.13 15.13
CA LEU A 84 4.92 -11.36 15.88
C LEU A 84 4.23 -11.08 17.21
N SER A 85 4.55 -9.96 17.88
CA SER A 85 3.84 -9.51 19.08
C SER A 85 2.40 -9.08 18.79
N LEU A 86 2.13 -8.45 17.62
CA LEU A 86 0.74 -8.18 17.20
C LEU A 86 -0.04 -9.48 17.02
N ALA A 87 0.53 -10.51 16.38
CA ALA A 87 -0.09 -11.84 16.27
C ALA A 87 -0.48 -12.43 17.63
N ALA A 88 0.41 -12.33 18.62
CA ALA A 88 0.17 -12.84 19.96
C ALA A 88 -0.94 -12.08 20.72
N ARG A 89 -1.11 -10.79 20.44
CA ARG A 89 -2.13 -9.93 21.07
C ARG A 89 -3.44 -9.84 20.29
N GLY A 90 -3.49 -10.39 19.08
CA GLY A 90 -4.62 -10.25 18.18
C GLY A 90 -4.79 -11.45 17.26
N ALA A 91 -5.01 -11.19 15.97
CA ALA A 91 -5.20 -12.20 14.95
C ALA A 91 -4.11 -12.18 13.88
N SER A 92 -3.84 -13.33 13.28
CA SER A 92 -2.88 -13.45 12.16
C SER A 92 -3.24 -14.59 11.22
N VAL A 93 -2.65 -14.56 10.02
CA VAL A 93 -2.78 -15.58 8.98
C VAL A 93 -1.40 -16.17 8.70
N PRO A 94 -1.00 -17.26 9.41
CA PRO A 94 0.35 -17.82 9.28
C PRO A 94 0.69 -18.32 7.86
N ASP A 95 -0.32 -18.79 7.11
CA ASP A 95 -0.17 -19.32 5.75
C ASP A 95 -0.40 -18.24 4.67
N GLY A 96 -0.50 -16.98 5.09
CA GLY A 96 -0.62 -15.81 4.23
C GLY A 96 -2.04 -15.54 3.72
N MET A 97 -2.33 -14.26 3.54
CA MET A 97 -3.51 -13.73 2.85
C MET A 97 -3.29 -13.86 1.33
N ILE A 98 -4.32 -14.25 0.60
CA ILE A 98 -4.27 -14.49 -0.84
C ILE A 98 -4.55 -13.18 -1.58
N PRO A 99 -3.58 -12.59 -2.31
CA PRO A 99 -3.81 -11.39 -3.11
C PRO A 99 -4.71 -11.69 -4.32
N CYS A 100 -5.30 -10.63 -4.90
CA CYS A 100 -5.99 -10.77 -6.19
C CYS A 100 -5.01 -11.14 -7.32
N TYR A 101 -5.54 -11.56 -8.45
CA TYR A 101 -4.78 -11.65 -9.69
C TYR A 101 -5.10 -10.41 -10.57
N PRO A 102 -4.09 -9.82 -11.22
CA PRO A 102 -2.67 -10.02 -10.99
C PRO A 102 -2.24 -9.46 -9.61
N SER A 103 -1.34 -10.16 -8.93
CA SER A 103 -0.82 -9.77 -7.61
C SER A 103 0.21 -8.63 -7.76
N ILE A 104 -0.29 -7.48 -8.21
CA ILE A 104 0.46 -6.26 -8.52
C ILE A 104 0.00 -5.13 -7.59
N THR A 105 0.88 -4.18 -7.28
CA THR A 105 0.69 -3.13 -6.29
C THR A 105 -0.64 -2.39 -6.42
N PHE A 106 -0.95 -1.78 -7.57
CA PHE A 106 -2.15 -0.96 -7.72
C PHE A 106 -3.44 -1.78 -7.68
N PRO A 107 -3.58 -2.89 -8.44
CA PRO A 107 -4.72 -3.78 -8.31
C PRO A 107 -4.96 -4.25 -6.88
N SER A 108 -3.91 -4.79 -6.22
CA SER A 108 -4.05 -5.40 -4.90
C SER A 108 -4.39 -4.38 -3.81
N HIS A 109 -3.71 -3.22 -3.77
CA HIS A 109 -4.05 -2.16 -2.82
C HIS A 109 -5.48 -1.65 -2.98
N TYR A 110 -5.92 -1.52 -4.24
CA TYR A 110 -7.27 -1.02 -4.49
C TYR A 110 -8.34 -2.08 -4.18
N THR A 111 -8.04 -3.36 -4.40
CA THR A 111 -8.84 -4.51 -3.96
C THR A 111 -9.07 -4.49 -2.44
N ILE A 112 -8.00 -4.28 -1.63
CA ILE A 112 -8.09 -4.24 -0.16
C ILE A 112 -9.11 -3.21 0.33
N VAL A 113 -9.18 -2.04 -0.31
CA VAL A 113 -10.00 -0.92 0.15
C VAL A 113 -11.34 -0.79 -0.56
N THR A 114 -11.63 -1.62 -1.55
CA THR A 114 -12.93 -1.67 -2.26
C THR A 114 -13.69 -2.95 -2.04
N GLY A 115 -13.02 -4.04 -1.67
CA GLY A 115 -13.61 -5.37 -1.57
C GLY A 115 -14.03 -5.94 -2.92
N LEU A 116 -13.46 -5.42 -4.02
CA LEU A 116 -13.72 -5.83 -5.40
C LEU A 116 -12.46 -6.43 -6.02
N TYR A 117 -12.61 -7.35 -6.95
CA TYR A 117 -11.53 -7.82 -7.80
C TYR A 117 -11.17 -6.78 -8.89
N PRO A 118 -9.97 -6.87 -9.48
CA PRO A 118 -9.52 -5.95 -10.53
C PRO A 118 -10.49 -5.81 -11.70
N GLU A 119 -11.12 -6.90 -12.12
CA GLU A 119 -12.13 -6.91 -13.18
C GLU A 119 -13.35 -6.01 -12.85
N HIS A 120 -13.71 -5.88 -11.57
CA HIS A 120 -14.85 -5.09 -11.13
C HIS A 120 -14.49 -3.65 -10.78
N HIS A 121 -13.34 -3.41 -10.12
CA HIS A 121 -12.94 -2.04 -9.80
C HIS A 121 -12.15 -1.34 -10.92
N GLY A 122 -11.69 -2.07 -11.93
CA GLY A 122 -11.12 -1.54 -13.16
C GLY A 122 -9.67 -1.05 -13.09
N ILE A 123 -8.98 -1.19 -11.97
CA ILE A 123 -7.52 -0.98 -11.83
C ILE A 123 -6.85 -2.34 -12.03
N VAL A 124 -6.58 -2.70 -13.26
CA VAL A 124 -6.16 -4.06 -13.65
C VAL A 124 -4.64 -4.26 -13.67
N ALA A 125 -3.87 -3.17 -13.66
CA ALA A 125 -2.41 -3.16 -13.62
C ALA A 125 -1.92 -1.80 -13.08
N ASN A 126 -0.60 -1.64 -12.87
CA ASN A 126 0.02 -0.35 -12.55
C ASN A 126 -0.06 0.62 -13.73
N THR A 127 0.02 0.07 -14.95
CA THR A 127 -0.17 0.79 -16.22
C THR A 127 -1.04 -0.05 -17.14
N PHE A 128 -2.08 0.51 -17.73
CA PHE A 128 -2.98 -0.18 -18.63
C PHE A 128 -3.66 0.80 -19.60
N TYR A 129 -4.13 0.29 -20.73
CA TYR A 129 -4.90 1.06 -21.69
C TYR A 129 -6.39 0.78 -21.53
N ASP A 130 -7.21 1.82 -21.66
CA ASP A 130 -8.67 1.70 -21.68
C ASP A 130 -9.17 1.84 -23.13
N PRO A 131 -9.66 0.77 -23.76
CA PRO A 131 -10.10 0.82 -25.17
C PRO A 131 -11.32 1.71 -25.41
N ILE A 132 -12.14 1.96 -24.37
CA ILE A 132 -13.32 2.83 -24.48
C ILE A 132 -12.91 4.29 -24.38
N ARG A 133 -12.06 4.64 -23.41
CA ARG A 133 -11.53 6.00 -23.23
C ARG A 133 -10.48 6.36 -24.28
N LYS A 134 -9.82 5.36 -24.86
CA LYS A 134 -8.64 5.49 -25.73
C LYS A 134 -7.50 6.25 -25.05
N GLU A 135 -7.34 6.01 -23.76
CA GLU A 135 -6.35 6.63 -22.90
C GLU A 135 -5.58 5.55 -22.13
N THR A 136 -4.35 5.88 -21.74
CA THR A 136 -3.52 5.01 -20.88
C THR A 136 -3.53 5.56 -19.47
N TYR A 137 -3.90 4.72 -18.49
CA TYR A 137 -3.62 4.95 -17.10
C TYR A 137 -2.18 4.58 -16.79
N SER A 138 -1.48 5.40 -16.02
CA SER A 138 -0.15 5.08 -15.52
C SER A 138 0.02 5.60 -14.09
N TYR A 139 0.54 4.76 -13.21
CA TYR A 139 0.86 5.16 -11.84
C TYR A 139 1.98 6.21 -11.75
N HIS A 140 2.77 6.38 -12.81
CA HIS A 140 3.77 7.43 -12.95
C HIS A 140 3.19 8.78 -13.40
N ASP A 141 1.95 8.80 -13.90
CA ASP A 141 1.31 10.03 -14.36
C ASP A 141 0.39 10.60 -13.25
N PRO A 142 0.77 11.73 -12.63
CA PRO A 142 -0.05 12.37 -11.60
C PRO A 142 -1.46 12.76 -12.08
N LYS A 143 -1.65 12.96 -13.40
CA LYS A 143 -2.97 13.24 -13.97
C LYS A 143 -3.85 12.00 -13.92
N SER A 144 -3.33 10.85 -14.32
CA SER A 144 -4.05 9.57 -14.24
C SER A 144 -4.36 9.21 -12.78
N VAL A 145 -3.35 9.28 -11.89
CA VAL A 145 -3.51 8.96 -10.46
C VAL A 145 -4.52 9.89 -9.78
N GLY A 146 -4.59 11.15 -10.15
CA GLY A 146 -5.50 12.14 -9.56
C GLY A 146 -6.92 12.17 -10.15
N ASP A 147 -7.19 11.43 -11.23
CA ASP A 147 -8.50 11.38 -11.90
C ASP A 147 -9.37 10.26 -11.33
N GLY A 148 -10.36 10.62 -10.51
CA GLY A 148 -11.29 9.67 -9.88
C GLY A 148 -12.12 8.83 -10.83
N THR A 149 -12.20 9.18 -12.12
CA THR A 149 -13.00 8.44 -13.10
C THR A 149 -12.35 7.13 -13.57
N TRP A 150 -11.07 6.90 -13.25
CA TRP A 150 -10.41 5.62 -13.48
C TRP A 150 -10.84 4.53 -12.50
N TYR A 151 -11.25 4.93 -11.30
CA TYR A 151 -11.41 4.07 -10.13
C TYR A 151 -12.88 3.67 -9.93
N GLY A 152 -13.19 2.40 -10.16
CA GLY A 152 -14.49 1.82 -9.84
C GLY A 152 -14.65 1.46 -8.36
N GLY A 153 -15.84 1.06 -7.96
CA GLY A 153 -16.11 0.72 -6.56
C GLY A 153 -16.20 1.93 -5.63
N THR A 154 -16.39 1.66 -4.33
CA THR A 154 -16.46 2.68 -3.28
C THR A 154 -15.38 2.40 -2.24
N PRO A 155 -14.21 3.07 -2.28
CA PRO A 155 -13.17 2.85 -1.30
C PRO A 155 -13.61 3.17 0.13
N LEU A 156 -13.03 2.50 1.12
CA LEU A 156 -13.39 2.67 2.54
C LEU A 156 -13.37 4.14 3.01
N TRP A 157 -12.41 4.95 2.55
CA TRP A 157 -12.40 6.38 2.90
C TRP A 157 -13.56 7.15 2.30
N VAL A 158 -13.97 6.81 1.05
CA VAL A 158 -15.14 7.43 0.41
C VAL A 158 -16.41 7.04 1.16
N LEU A 159 -16.55 5.76 1.50
CA LEU A 159 -17.70 5.27 2.27
C LEU A 159 -17.78 5.93 3.65
N ALA A 160 -16.65 6.02 4.36
CA ALA A 160 -16.56 6.68 5.66
C ALA A 160 -17.02 8.14 5.59
N GLU A 161 -16.47 8.92 4.67
CA GLU A 161 -16.84 10.34 4.48
C GLU A 161 -18.32 10.50 4.08
N GLN A 162 -18.84 9.65 3.19
CA GLN A 162 -20.26 9.67 2.79
C GLN A 162 -21.21 9.36 3.95
N GLN A 163 -20.73 8.59 4.96
CA GLN A 163 -21.51 8.28 6.16
C GLN A 163 -21.18 9.19 7.36
N GLY A 164 -20.55 10.34 7.10
CA GLY A 164 -20.25 11.37 8.11
C GLY A 164 -19.14 11.00 9.07
N MET A 165 -18.21 10.14 8.66
CA MET A 165 -17.02 9.71 9.38
C MET A 165 -15.78 10.21 8.66
N ARG A 166 -14.94 11.02 9.32
CA ARG A 166 -13.70 11.53 8.72
C ARG A 166 -12.68 10.43 8.52
N SER A 167 -11.94 10.54 7.42
CA SER A 167 -10.86 9.62 7.06
C SER A 167 -9.55 10.35 6.79
N ALA A 168 -8.44 9.60 6.83
CA ALA A 168 -7.13 10.12 6.47
C ALA A 168 -6.33 9.07 5.65
N SER A 169 -5.47 9.54 4.75
CA SER A 169 -4.59 8.67 3.98
C SER A 169 -3.17 9.20 3.94
N PHE A 170 -2.25 8.43 4.53
CA PHE A 170 -0.82 8.64 4.33
C PHE A 170 -0.35 7.65 3.26
N PHE A 171 -0.61 8.03 2.01
CA PHE A 171 -0.42 7.24 0.80
C PHE A 171 -1.34 5.98 0.76
N TRP A 172 -2.06 5.86 -0.32
CA TRP A 172 -2.77 4.66 -0.73
C TRP A 172 -3.22 4.83 -2.17
N VAL A 173 -3.26 3.74 -2.92
CA VAL A 173 -3.72 3.76 -4.32
C VAL A 173 -5.13 4.34 -4.40
N GLY A 174 -5.31 5.39 -5.19
CA GLY A 174 -6.58 6.09 -5.39
C GLY A 174 -6.92 7.18 -4.36
N SER A 175 -6.17 7.32 -3.25
CA SER A 175 -6.52 8.30 -2.20
C SER A 175 -6.28 9.76 -2.60
N GLU A 176 -5.50 10.01 -3.65
CA GLU A 176 -5.27 11.34 -4.22
C GLU A 176 -6.42 11.80 -5.14
N ALA A 177 -7.21 10.86 -5.63
CA ALA A 177 -8.30 11.10 -6.57
C ALA A 177 -9.62 11.43 -5.87
N ALA A 178 -10.44 12.29 -6.48
CA ALA A 178 -11.80 12.54 -6.02
C ALA A 178 -12.75 11.43 -6.54
N ILE A 179 -12.63 10.24 -5.97
CA ILE A 179 -13.45 9.09 -6.36
C ILE A 179 -14.90 9.36 -5.92
N GLN A 180 -15.85 9.27 -6.86
CA GLN A 180 -17.24 9.68 -6.63
C GLN A 180 -17.38 11.14 -6.11
N GLY A 181 -16.41 12.00 -6.45
CA GLY A 181 -16.32 13.39 -5.98
C GLY A 181 -15.79 13.56 -4.55
N VAL A 182 -15.34 12.48 -3.89
CA VAL A 182 -14.92 12.48 -2.48
C VAL A 182 -13.45 12.11 -2.35
N ARG A 183 -12.70 12.85 -1.52
CA ARG A 183 -11.35 12.53 -1.05
C ARG A 183 -11.35 12.31 0.45
N PRO A 184 -10.31 11.68 1.02
CA PRO A 184 -10.14 11.68 2.47
C PRO A 184 -10.11 13.10 3.03
N SER A 185 -10.60 13.32 4.25
CA SER A 185 -10.51 14.61 4.96
C SER A 185 -9.07 15.10 5.10
N TYR A 186 -8.12 14.16 5.23
CA TYR A 186 -6.68 14.45 5.26
C TYR A 186 -5.96 13.47 4.34
N TYR A 187 -5.12 13.98 3.45
CA TYR A 187 -4.30 13.09 2.60
C TYR A 187 -3.00 13.75 2.18
N LEU A 188 -2.07 12.94 1.70
CA LEU A 188 -0.84 13.40 1.06
C LEU A 188 -0.76 12.84 -0.35
N LYS A 189 -0.20 13.62 -1.26
CA LYS A 189 0.26 13.08 -2.55
C LYS A 189 1.49 12.22 -2.31
N PHE A 190 1.63 11.16 -3.10
CA PHE A 190 2.73 10.22 -2.93
C PHE A 190 4.09 10.92 -3.08
N ASP A 191 4.91 10.79 -2.05
CA ASP A 191 6.28 11.27 -1.98
C ASP A 191 7.14 10.22 -1.26
N PRO A 192 7.91 9.40 -2.00
CA PRO A 192 8.74 8.35 -1.41
C PRO A 192 9.90 8.89 -0.56
N THR A 193 10.21 10.18 -0.65
CA THR A 193 11.30 10.80 0.11
C THR A 193 10.95 11.08 1.56
N ILE A 194 9.66 11.06 1.93
CA ILE A 194 9.23 11.25 3.32
C ILE A 194 9.65 10.04 4.16
N PRO A 195 10.50 10.22 5.19
CA PRO A 195 10.98 9.13 6.02
C PRO A 195 9.85 8.37 6.72
N ASN A 196 9.97 7.05 6.86
CA ASN A 196 8.98 6.17 7.48
C ASN A 196 8.55 6.65 8.88
N ARG A 197 9.51 7.06 9.71
CA ARG A 197 9.22 7.63 11.03
C ARG A 197 8.27 8.83 10.96
N LYS A 198 8.41 9.70 9.96
CA LYS A 198 7.53 10.86 9.78
C LYS A 198 6.11 10.47 9.40
N ARG A 199 5.96 9.38 8.66
CA ARG A 199 4.64 8.82 8.34
C ARG A 199 3.93 8.33 9.61
N VAL A 200 4.64 7.61 10.48
CA VAL A 200 4.11 7.16 11.79
C VAL A 200 3.77 8.35 12.69
N GLU A 201 4.67 9.35 12.81
CA GLU A 201 4.44 10.57 13.58
C GLU A 201 3.16 11.30 13.13
N GLN A 202 2.91 11.37 11.81
CA GLN A 202 1.71 12.02 11.26
C GLN A 202 0.42 11.24 11.57
N VAL A 203 0.42 9.91 11.47
CA VAL A 203 -0.74 9.09 11.86
C VAL A 203 -1.08 9.32 13.34
N LEU A 204 -0.08 9.31 14.20
CA LEU A 204 -0.28 9.59 15.63
C LEU A 204 -0.74 11.05 15.88
N ALA A 205 -0.31 12.00 15.04
CA ALA A 205 -0.80 13.38 15.12
C ALA A 205 -2.29 13.47 14.74
N TRP A 206 -2.75 12.77 13.72
CA TRP A 206 -4.17 12.71 13.37
C TRP A 206 -5.01 12.09 14.48
N LEU A 207 -4.52 11.02 15.11
CA LEU A 207 -5.21 10.40 16.25
C LEU A 207 -5.28 11.30 17.50
N ARG A 208 -4.44 12.35 17.60
CA ARG A 208 -4.49 13.36 18.68
C ARG A 208 -5.45 14.53 18.41
N LEU A 209 -6.02 14.63 17.23
CA LEU A 209 -6.99 15.67 16.91
C LEU A 209 -8.23 15.60 17.85
N PRO A 210 -8.96 16.71 18.05
CA PRO A 210 -10.25 16.68 18.74
C PRO A 210 -11.21 15.66 18.11
N PRO A 211 -12.11 15.02 18.87
CA PRO A 211 -12.98 13.97 18.37
C PRO A 211 -13.73 14.31 17.09
N GLU A 212 -14.19 15.56 16.96
CA GLU A 212 -14.94 16.08 15.81
C GLU A 212 -14.09 16.13 14.53
N GLN A 213 -12.76 16.24 14.67
CA GLN A 213 -11.81 16.33 13.56
C GLN A 213 -10.98 15.06 13.37
N ARG A 214 -11.00 14.14 14.35
CA ARG A 214 -10.17 12.93 14.35
C ARG A 214 -10.67 11.94 13.31
N PRO A 215 -9.83 11.49 12.35
CA PRO A 215 -10.23 10.48 11.40
C PRO A 215 -10.42 9.13 12.10
N HIS A 216 -11.54 8.46 11.81
CA HIS A 216 -11.82 7.11 12.30
C HIS A 216 -11.20 6.02 11.43
N PHE A 217 -11.00 6.30 10.15
CA PHE A 217 -10.30 5.41 9.23
C PHE A 217 -9.04 6.08 8.73
N ILE A 218 -7.89 5.43 8.92
CA ILE A 218 -6.58 5.94 8.50
C ILE A 218 -5.87 4.87 7.71
N THR A 219 -5.33 5.21 6.53
CA THR A 219 -4.41 4.34 5.79
C THR A 219 -2.98 4.84 5.92
N LEU A 220 -2.02 3.90 5.93
CA LEU A 220 -0.59 4.16 5.98
C LEU A 220 0.16 3.16 5.09
N TYR A 221 1.07 3.63 4.26
CA TYR A 221 1.80 2.81 3.29
C TYR A 221 3.31 2.93 3.44
N PHE A 222 3.99 1.79 3.25
CA PHE A 222 5.44 1.65 3.19
C PHE A 222 5.84 0.76 2.01
N GLY A 223 6.85 1.18 1.22
CA GLY A 223 7.28 0.47 0.00
C GLY A 223 8.70 -0.11 0.08
N ASP A 224 9.27 -0.29 1.26
CA ASP A 224 10.70 -0.60 1.42
C ASP A 224 11.02 -2.05 1.06
N THR A 225 10.16 -2.99 1.45
CA THR A 225 10.33 -4.44 1.17
C THR A 225 10.18 -4.75 -0.32
N ASP A 226 9.22 -4.13 -1.01
CA ASP A 226 9.04 -4.29 -2.45
C ASP A 226 10.26 -3.80 -3.22
N ARG A 227 10.69 -2.55 -2.94
CA ARG A 227 11.87 -1.96 -3.57
C ARG A 227 13.12 -2.81 -3.36
N ALA A 228 13.36 -3.29 -2.13
CA ALA A 228 14.50 -4.16 -1.85
C ALA A 228 14.38 -5.51 -2.56
N GLY A 229 13.17 -6.08 -2.62
CA GLY A 229 12.89 -7.33 -3.32
C GLY A 229 13.18 -7.27 -4.80
N HIS A 230 12.73 -6.22 -5.49
CA HIS A 230 13.02 -6.01 -6.91
C HIS A 230 14.51 -5.82 -7.19
N GLN A 231 15.20 -5.03 -6.36
CA GLN A 231 16.58 -4.65 -6.61
C GLN A 231 17.59 -5.73 -6.22
N PHE A 232 17.35 -6.45 -5.13
CA PHE A 232 18.33 -7.37 -4.53
C PHE A 232 17.83 -8.83 -4.45
N GLY A 233 16.57 -9.07 -4.82
CA GLY A 233 15.92 -10.37 -4.67
C GLY A 233 15.29 -10.57 -3.30
N PRO A 234 14.21 -11.41 -3.21
CA PRO A 234 13.37 -11.55 -2.02
C PRO A 234 14.07 -12.15 -0.80
N ASP A 235 15.18 -12.83 -1.02
CA ASP A 235 15.93 -13.55 0.01
C ASP A 235 17.23 -12.85 0.42
N SER A 236 17.41 -11.60 -0.01
CA SER A 236 18.62 -10.82 0.19
C SER A 236 18.74 -10.25 1.62
N PRO A 237 19.96 -9.94 2.09
CA PRO A 237 20.15 -9.20 3.33
C PRO A 237 19.45 -7.84 3.35
N GLN A 238 19.33 -7.17 2.18
CA GLN A 238 18.66 -5.87 2.06
C GLN A 238 17.15 -5.98 2.32
N VAL A 239 16.52 -7.09 1.93
CA VAL A 239 15.13 -7.39 2.30
C VAL A 239 15.02 -7.63 3.81
N ALA A 240 15.96 -8.35 4.41
CA ALA A 240 15.99 -8.53 5.86
C ALA A 240 16.10 -7.19 6.62
N ASP A 241 16.96 -6.27 6.16
CA ASP A 241 17.10 -4.93 6.72
C ASP A 241 15.82 -4.12 6.57
N ALA A 242 15.16 -4.18 5.41
CA ALA A 242 13.86 -3.52 5.17
C ALA A 242 12.76 -4.07 6.09
N VAL A 243 12.72 -5.39 6.29
CA VAL A 243 11.77 -6.03 7.23
C VAL A 243 12.00 -5.55 8.66
N HIS A 244 13.25 -5.46 9.11
CA HIS A 244 13.56 -4.98 10.46
C HIS A 244 13.20 -3.51 10.65
N GLU A 245 13.52 -2.65 9.68
CA GLU A 245 13.14 -1.22 9.71
C GLU A 245 11.62 -1.07 9.81
N LEU A 246 10.85 -1.77 8.96
CA LEU A 246 9.40 -1.70 8.98
C LEU A 246 8.82 -2.29 10.28
N ASP A 247 9.38 -3.36 10.80
CA ASP A 247 8.98 -3.94 12.10
C ASP A 247 9.15 -2.93 13.24
N GLU A 248 10.25 -2.15 13.25
CA GLU A 248 10.47 -1.07 14.21
C GLU A 248 9.41 0.03 14.06
N GLN A 249 9.05 0.42 12.84
CA GLN A 249 8.01 1.42 12.60
C GLN A 249 6.64 0.93 13.08
N ILE A 250 6.30 -0.34 12.86
CA ILE A 250 5.06 -0.94 13.39
C ILE A 250 5.07 -0.97 14.91
N GLY A 251 6.22 -1.29 15.52
CA GLY A 251 6.39 -1.24 16.97
C GLY A 251 6.17 0.17 17.54
N ALA A 252 6.76 1.18 16.90
CA ALA A 252 6.60 2.58 17.28
C ALA A 252 5.14 3.07 17.14
N LEU A 253 4.47 2.69 16.06
CA LEU A 253 3.05 3.00 15.84
C LEU A 253 2.17 2.36 16.91
N ALA A 254 2.35 1.06 17.17
CA ALA A 254 1.57 0.33 18.18
C ALA A 254 1.75 0.93 19.57
N ALA A 255 2.99 1.22 19.98
CA ALA A 255 3.29 1.87 21.26
C ALA A 255 2.68 3.27 21.36
N GLY A 256 2.73 4.06 20.27
CA GLY A 256 2.11 5.38 20.19
C GLY A 256 0.59 5.32 20.33
N ILE A 257 -0.06 4.36 19.69
CA ILE A 257 -1.52 4.11 19.80
C ILE A 257 -1.88 3.76 21.24
N GLU A 258 -1.12 2.86 21.88
CA GLU A 258 -1.39 2.45 23.26
C GLU A 258 -1.33 3.63 24.25
N GLN A 259 -0.39 4.56 24.05
CA GLN A 259 -0.25 5.77 24.87
C GLN A 259 -1.46 6.71 24.76
N LEU A 260 -2.17 6.73 23.63
CA LEU A 260 -3.33 7.59 23.40
C LEU A 260 -4.56 7.15 24.16
N LYS A 261 -4.63 5.89 24.62
CA LYS A 261 -5.79 5.30 25.33
C LYS A 261 -7.11 5.42 24.54
N LEU A 262 -7.02 5.44 23.22
CA LEU A 262 -8.16 5.43 22.32
C LEU A 262 -8.47 3.99 21.87
N PRO A 263 -9.73 3.69 21.53
CA PRO A 263 -10.10 2.38 20.97
C PRO A 263 -9.68 2.28 19.50
N VAL A 264 -8.39 2.03 19.27
CA VAL A 264 -7.81 1.93 17.92
C VAL A 264 -7.51 0.47 17.61
N ASP A 265 -8.03 -0.01 16.51
CA ASP A 265 -7.67 -1.28 15.89
C ASP A 265 -6.57 -1.05 14.86
N LEU A 266 -5.46 -1.74 15.00
CA LEU A 266 -4.33 -1.72 14.08
C LEU A 266 -4.37 -2.97 13.22
N ILE A 267 -4.50 -2.78 11.90
CA ILE A 267 -4.49 -3.86 10.90
C ILE A 267 -3.26 -3.64 10.01
N VAL A 268 -2.39 -4.63 9.92
CA VAL A 268 -1.19 -4.60 9.09
C VAL A 268 -1.30 -5.68 8.03
N VAL A 269 -1.25 -5.27 6.77
CA VAL A 269 -1.36 -6.13 5.59
C VAL A 269 -0.16 -5.92 4.65
N ALA A 270 -0.06 -6.74 3.63
CA ALA A 270 0.65 -6.42 2.41
C ALA A 270 -0.29 -6.66 1.22
N ASP A 271 0.05 -6.11 0.11
CA ASP A 271 -0.69 -6.24 -1.14
C ASP A 271 -0.33 -7.53 -1.88
N HIS A 272 0.92 -7.95 -1.82
CA HIS A 272 1.47 -9.20 -2.37
C HIS A 272 2.77 -9.58 -1.66
N GLY A 273 3.31 -10.74 -2.04
CA GLY A 273 4.66 -11.15 -1.68
C GLY A 273 5.67 -10.87 -2.80
N MET A 274 6.75 -11.67 -2.85
CA MET A 274 7.85 -11.49 -3.80
C MET A 274 8.53 -12.84 -4.06
N ILE A 275 8.91 -13.11 -5.33
CA ILE A 275 9.63 -14.32 -5.72
C ILE A 275 10.85 -13.96 -6.58
N SER A 276 11.91 -14.78 -6.49
CA SER A 276 13.09 -14.60 -7.37
C SER A 276 12.74 -14.97 -8.81
N VAL A 277 13.07 -14.08 -9.75
CA VAL A 277 12.88 -14.31 -11.19
C VAL A 277 13.84 -15.43 -11.68
N LYS A 278 13.35 -16.29 -12.55
CA LYS A 278 14.13 -17.39 -13.15
C LYS A 278 14.40 -17.14 -14.62
N GLY A 279 15.68 -17.25 -14.98
CA GLY A 279 16.13 -17.21 -16.38
C GLY A 279 16.11 -15.82 -16.99
N ALA A 280 16.30 -15.76 -18.30
CA ALA A 280 16.19 -14.54 -19.08
C ALA A 280 14.72 -14.13 -19.25
N PRO A 281 14.45 -12.84 -19.52
CA PRO A 281 13.11 -12.37 -19.87
C PRO A 281 12.51 -13.16 -21.02
N ILE A 282 11.21 -13.32 -20.98
CA ILE A 282 10.43 -13.94 -22.06
C ILE A 282 9.77 -12.81 -22.86
N HIS A 283 10.17 -12.67 -24.09
CA HIS A 283 9.60 -11.70 -25.03
C HIS A 283 8.63 -12.41 -25.96
N LEU A 284 7.34 -12.07 -25.93
CA LEU A 284 6.30 -12.78 -26.67
C LEU A 284 6.46 -12.67 -28.19
N ASP A 285 7.10 -11.60 -28.68
CA ASP A 285 7.44 -11.46 -30.11
C ASP A 285 8.37 -12.58 -30.60
N GLN A 286 9.24 -13.12 -29.75
CA GLN A 286 10.10 -14.28 -30.08
C GLN A 286 9.30 -15.59 -30.18
N TYR A 287 8.06 -15.60 -29.69
CA TYR A 287 7.14 -16.76 -29.75
C TYR A 287 6.07 -16.59 -30.84
N GLY A 288 6.14 -15.52 -31.63
CA GLY A 288 5.26 -15.29 -32.77
C GLY A 288 4.21 -14.21 -32.56
N LEU A 289 4.27 -13.44 -31.46
CA LEU A 289 3.40 -12.27 -31.29
C LEU A 289 3.71 -11.24 -32.38
N ASN A 290 2.68 -10.87 -33.12
CA ASN A 290 2.78 -9.78 -34.10
C ASN A 290 2.19 -8.50 -33.49
N ALA A 291 3.06 -7.56 -33.12
CA ALA A 291 2.67 -6.29 -32.52
C ALA A 291 1.75 -5.43 -33.41
N SER A 292 1.74 -5.66 -34.73
CA SER A 292 0.87 -4.92 -35.65
C SER A 292 -0.62 -5.22 -35.50
N LEU A 293 -0.99 -6.31 -34.80
CA LEU A 293 -2.37 -6.68 -34.50
C LEU A 293 -3.02 -5.81 -33.42
N PHE A 294 -2.20 -5.04 -32.67
CA PHE A 294 -2.66 -4.33 -31.50
C PHE A 294 -2.76 -2.82 -31.73
N GLU A 295 -3.80 -2.21 -31.18
CA GLU A 295 -3.92 -0.76 -31.05
C GLU A 295 -2.92 -0.24 -30.01
N LYS A 296 -2.76 -1.00 -28.93
CA LYS A 296 -1.84 -0.70 -27.85
C LYS A 296 -1.26 -1.99 -27.25
N VAL A 297 -0.02 -1.90 -26.79
CA VAL A 297 0.65 -2.90 -25.98
C VAL A 297 1.22 -2.16 -24.76
N VAL A 298 0.98 -2.69 -23.57
CA VAL A 298 1.47 -2.12 -22.31
C VAL A 298 2.00 -3.27 -21.47
N ASP A 299 3.30 -3.34 -21.26
CA ASP A 299 3.98 -4.48 -20.63
C ASP A 299 3.61 -5.81 -21.32
N SER A 300 2.90 -6.70 -20.64
CA SER A 300 2.34 -7.93 -21.20
C SER A 300 0.85 -7.84 -21.56
N ASN A 301 0.22 -6.67 -21.35
CA ASN A 301 -1.19 -6.47 -21.67
C ASN A 301 -1.36 -6.09 -23.13
N LEU A 302 -2.21 -6.81 -23.83
CA LEU A 302 -2.39 -6.77 -25.27
C LEU A 302 -3.78 -6.25 -25.62
N TYR A 303 -3.86 -5.12 -26.35
CA TYR A 303 -5.13 -4.47 -26.73
C TYR A 303 -5.32 -4.55 -28.24
N PRO A 304 -6.03 -5.57 -28.76
CA PRO A 304 -6.16 -5.85 -30.21
C PRO A 304 -7.03 -4.80 -30.89
N LYS A 305 -6.79 -4.61 -32.18
CA LYS A 305 -7.59 -3.71 -33.06
C LYS A 305 -8.97 -4.29 -33.33
N SER A 306 -9.09 -5.61 -33.32
CA SER A 306 -10.34 -6.34 -33.57
C SER A 306 -10.34 -7.69 -32.85
N ASP A 307 -11.51 -8.31 -32.77
CA ASP A 307 -11.62 -9.67 -32.23
C ASP A 307 -10.86 -10.71 -33.08
N ALA A 308 -10.81 -10.52 -34.39
CA ALA A 308 -10.02 -11.37 -35.30
C ALA A 308 -8.51 -11.24 -35.02
N ASP A 309 -8.03 -10.01 -34.69
CA ASP A 309 -6.63 -9.81 -34.31
C ASP A 309 -6.31 -10.46 -32.97
N ALA A 310 -7.24 -10.41 -32.01
CA ALA A 310 -7.11 -11.12 -30.74
C ALA A 310 -7.01 -12.63 -30.93
N GLU A 311 -7.88 -13.20 -31.78
CA GLU A 311 -7.86 -14.62 -32.11
C GLU A 311 -6.53 -15.01 -32.80
N GLN A 312 -6.07 -14.22 -33.74
CA GLN A 312 -4.79 -14.46 -34.42
C GLN A 312 -3.61 -14.44 -33.42
N ALA A 313 -3.59 -13.49 -32.50
CA ALA A 313 -2.56 -13.40 -31.46
C ALA A 313 -2.62 -14.61 -30.51
N TYR A 314 -3.81 -15.01 -30.06
CA TYR A 314 -4.03 -16.19 -29.26
C TYR A 314 -3.48 -17.44 -29.94
N GLU A 315 -3.88 -17.71 -31.18
CA GLU A 315 -3.42 -18.86 -31.97
C GLU A 315 -1.90 -18.85 -32.22
N SER A 316 -1.30 -17.67 -32.35
CA SER A 316 0.16 -17.55 -32.54
C SER A 316 0.96 -17.92 -31.31
N LEU A 317 0.41 -17.69 -30.08
CA LEU A 317 1.13 -17.86 -28.82
C LEU A 317 0.76 -19.15 -28.08
N ARG A 318 -0.47 -19.67 -28.23
CA ARG A 318 -0.94 -20.83 -27.46
C ARG A 318 -0.05 -22.04 -27.69
N GLY A 319 0.36 -22.69 -26.60
CA GLY A 319 1.17 -23.91 -26.66
C GLY A 319 2.60 -23.72 -27.17
N LYS A 320 3.07 -22.48 -27.33
CA LYS A 320 4.44 -22.21 -27.80
C LYS A 320 5.49 -22.38 -26.71
N SER A 321 5.10 -22.38 -25.45
CA SER A 321 6.00 -22.52 -24.31
C SER A 321 5.25 -23.15 -23.14
N ASP A 322 5.97 -23.85 -22.28
CA ASP A 322 5.51 -24.35 -20.99
C ASP A 322 5.64 -23.28 -19.88
N LYS A 323 6.27 -22.13 -20.19
CA LYS A 323 6.53 -21.04 -19.25
C LYS A 323 5.38 -20.05 -19.12
N PHE A 324 4.42 -20.09 -20.04
CA PHE A 324 3.21 -19.28 -19.99
C PHE A 324 2.01 -20.00 -20.61
N LEU A 325 0.84 -19.64 -20.11
CA LEU A 325 -0.46 -19.99 -20.69
C LEU A 325 -1.04 -18.74 -21.36
N VAL A 326 -1.84 -18.97 -22.39
CA VAL A 326 -2.52 -17.91 -23.12
C VAL A 326 -3.99 -18.22 -23.18
N TYR A 327 -4.80 -17.24 -22.86
CA TYR A 327 -6.26 -17.36 -22.87
C TYR A 327 -6.87 -16.22 -23.68
N ARG A 328 -7.93 -16.46 -24.43
CA ARG A 328 -8.85 -15.37 -24.77
C ARG A 328 -9.42 -14.84 -23.45
N ARG A 329 -9.61 -13.53 -23.32
CA ARG A 329 -10.08 -12.93 -22.05
C ARG A 329 -11.27 -13.68 -21.47
N SER A 330 -12.33 -13.93 -22.26
CA SER A 330 -13.51 -14.68 -21.83
C SER A 330 -13.30 -16.16 -21.47
N GLN A 331 -12.07 -16.67 -21.63
CA GLN A 331 -11.67 -18.05 -21.32
C GLN A 331 -10.65 -18.10 -20.18
N VAL A 332 -10.32 -16.96 -19.57
CA VAL A 332 -9.47 -16.94 -18.37
C VAL A 332 -10.19 -17.74 -17.28
N PRO A 333 -9.47 -18.62 -16.55
CA PRO A 333 -10.07 -19.39 -15.46
C PRO A 333 -10.78 -18.49 -14.44
N ALA A 334 -12.03 -18.85 -14.09
CA ALA A 334 -12.89 -18.01 -13.24
C ALA A 334 -12.29 -17.73 -11.86
N GLU A 335 -11.43 -18.62 -11.35
CA GLU A 335 -10.70 -18.46 -10.09
C GLU A 335 -9.66 -17.31 -10.09
N LEU A 336 -9.31 -16.79 -11.27
CA LEU A 336 -8.43 -15.62 -11.39
C LEU A 336 -9.19 -14.31 -11.29
N HIS A 337 -10.52 -14.30 -11.46
CA HIS A 337 -11.34 -13.08 -11.45
C HIS A 337 -10.76 -11.98 -12.35
N PHE A 338 -10.50 -12.37 -13.64
CA PHE A 338 -9.79 -11.53 -14.61
C PHE A 338 -10.26 -11.85 -16.03
N ASP A 339 -11.57 -11.84 -16.27
CA ASP A 339 -12.16 -12.27 -17.55
C ASP A 339 -13.19 -11.31 -18.14
N SER A 340 -13.57 -10.26 -17.42
CA SER A 340 -14.74 -9.42 -17.76
C SER A 340 -14.41 -7.97 -18.12
N ASN A 341 -13.25 -7.43 -17.75
CA ASN A 341 -12.91 -6.02 -17.98
C ASN A 341 -12.09 -5.82 -19.27
N LEU A 342 -12.48 -4.89 -20.11
CA LEU A 342 -11.76 -4.58 -21.35
C LEU A 342 -10.33 -4.08 -21.13
N ARG A 343 -10.05 -3.50 -19.96
CA ARG A 343 -8.71 -3.01 -19.57
C ARG A 343 -7.70 -4.13 -19.33
N GLU A 344 -8.16 -5.37 -19.17
CA GLU A 344 -7.31 -6.57 -19.00
C GLU A 344 -6.57 -6.96 -20.29
N GLY A 345 -7.05 -6.48 -21.44
CA GLY A 345 -6.53 -6.87 -22.75
C GLY A 345 -7.11 -8.21 -23.24
N ASP A 346 -6.69 -8.63 -24.45
CA ASP A 346 -7.05 -9.90 -25.07
C ASP A 346 -6.03 -10.21 -26.20
N PRO A 347 -5.33 -11.35 -26.21
CA PRO A 347 -5.38 -12.41 -25.20
C PRO A 347 -4.64 -12.04 -23.88
N VAL A 348 -4.99 -12.76 -22.83
CA VAL A 348 -4.35 -12.66 -21.51
C VAL A 348 -3.24 -13.72 -21.42
N VAL A 349 -2.05 -13.28 -20.99
CA VAL A 349 -0.88 -14.17 -20.83
C VAL A 349 -0.61 -14.36 -19.34
N VAL A 350 -0.60 -15.62 -18.89
CA VAL A 350 -0.40 -16.01 -17.48
C VAL A 350 0.89 -16.80 -17.36
N ALA A 351 1.83 -16.32 -16.56
CA ALA A 351 3.08 -17.04 -16.29
C ALA A 351 2.82 -18.32 -15.48
N THR A 352 3.49 -19.43 -15.84
CA THR A 352 3.38 -20.72 -15.13
C THR A 352 4.42 -20.89 -14.02
N GLY A 353 5.37 -19.99 -13.95
CA GLY A 353 6.45 -19.95 -12.97
C GLY A 353 6.97 -18.52 -12.84
N PRO A 354 8.02 -18.28 -12.05
CA PRO A 354 8.56 -16.96 -11.78
C PRO A 354 9.38 -16.42 -12.97
N TYR A 355 8.74 -16.31 -14.11
CA TYR A 355 9.30 -15.81 -15.36
C TYR A 355 8.87 -14.36 -15.55
N PHE A 356 9.81 -13.50 -15.91
CA PHE A 356 9.51 -12.12 -16.31
C PHE A 356 9.09 -12.12 -17.79
N ILE A 357 7.85 -11.71 -18.05
CA ILE A 357 7.24 -11.76 -19.40
C ILE A 357 6.94 -10.35 -19.87
N THR A 358 7.39 -10.02 -21.09
CA THR A 358 7.05 -8.79 -21.80
C THR A 358 6.51 -9.10 -23.19
N ALA A 359 5.69 -8.22 -23.74
CA ALA A 359 5.12 -8.45 -25.07
C ALA A 359 6.17 -8.36 -26.19
N VAL A 360 7.06 -7.37 -26.10
CA VAL A 360 8.08 -7.10 -27.12
C VAL A 360 9.46 -6.99 -26.49
N THR A 361 10.48 -7.33 -27.27
CA THR A 361 11.86 -7.15 -26.87
C THR A 361 12.14 -5.67 -26.64
N ASP A 362 12.55 -5.32 -25.41
CA ASP A 362 13.03 -3.98 -25.10
C ASP A 362 14.48 -3.85 -25.58
N LEU A 363 14.67 -3.10 -26.67
CA LEU A 363 15.98 -2.87 -27.27
C LEU A 363 16.86 -1.91 -26.46
N GLU A 364 16.26 -1.11 -25.57
CA GLU A 364 16.98 -0.16 -24.72
C GLU A 364 17.48 -0.82 -23.41
N ASN A 365 16.80 -1.90 -22.93
CA ASN A 365 17.14 -2.61 -21.71
C ASN A 365 16.87 -4.13 -21.83
N PRO A 366 17.48 -4.84 -22.81
CA PRO A 366 17.04 -6.17 -23.21
C PRO A 366 17.27 -7.28 -22.17
N ASP A 367 18.14 -7.08 -21.16
CA ASP A 367 18.69 -8.18 -20.39
C ASP A 367 18.71 -8.00 -18.87
N HIS A 368 17.94 -7.09 -18.30
CA HIS A 368 17.97 -6.85 -16.86
C HIS A 368 16.58 -6.97 -16.22
N PRO A 369 16.02 -8.20 -16.11
CA PRO A 369 14.83 -8.39 -15.31
C PRO A 369 15.13 -8.03 -13.85
N PRO A 370 14.14 -7.60 -13.07
CA PRO A 370 14.31 -7.43 -11.63
C PRO A 370 14.75 -8.77 -11.01
N LEU A 371 15.53 -8.73 -9.93
CA LEU A 371 15.98 -9.96 -9.24
C LEU A 371 14.80 -10.65 -8.52
N GLY A 372 13.85 -9.86 -8.00
CA GLY A 372 12.58 -10.32 -7.49
C GLY A 372 11.42 -9.71 -8.28
N HIS A 373 10.32 -10.44 -8.39
CA HIS A 373 9.13 -9.98 -9.09
C HIS A 373 7.86 -10.55 -8.45
N HIS A 374 6.72 -9.98 -8.80
CA HIS A 374 5.38 -10.36 -8.36
C HIS A 374 4.39 -10.22 -9.53
N GLY A 375 3.08 -10.36 -9.29
CA GLY A 375 2.06 -10.30 -10.35
C GLY A 375 1.59 -11.67 -10.80
N TYR A 376 2.08 -12.73 -10.17
CA TYR A 376 1.77 -14.11 -10.52
C TYR A 376 0.47 -14.60 -9.85
N ASP A 377 -0.04 -15.73 -10.38
CA ASP A 377 -1.15 -16.45 -9.78
C ASP A 377 -0.75 -17.00 -8.40
N PRO A 378 -1.39 -16.56 -7.30
CA PRO A 378 -1.05 -16.99 -5.95
C PRO A 378 -1.35 -18.46 -5.66
N ALA A 379 -2.20 -19.11 -6.47
CA ALA A 379 -2.47 -20.54 -6.37
C ALA A 379 -1.28 -21.36 -6.90
N ARG A 380 -0.57 -20.83 -7.90
CA ARG A 380 0.62 -21.46 -8.49
C ARG A 380 1.91 -21.09 -7.77
N MET A 381 1.97 -19.89 -7.26
CA MET A 381 3.15 -19.31 -6.60
C MET A 381 2.77 -18.77 -5.21
N PRO A 382 2.81 -19.64 -4.18
CA PRO A 382 2.45 -19.25 -2.81
C PRO A 382 3.27 -18.09 -2.24
N GLU A 383 4.44 -17.83 -2.82
CA GLU A 383 5.28 -16.67 -2.48
C GLU A 383 4.61 -15.33 -2.77
N MET A 384 3.51 -15.33 -3.55
CA MET A 384 2.67 -14.15 -3.75
C MET A 384 1.80 -13.82 -2.54
N LYS A 385 1.60 -14.77 -1.63
CA LYS A 385 0.81 -14.53 -0.43
C LYS A 385 1.43 -13.47 0.46
N ALA A 386 0.56 -12.67 1.05
CA ALA A 386 0.86 -11.48 1.82
C ALA A 386 0.63 -11.68 3.31
N ILE A 387 1.18 -10.82 4.16
CA ILE A 387 0.90 -10.82 5.60
C ILE A 387 -0.51 -10.30 5.89
N PHE A 388 -1.07 -10.77 7.02
CA PHE A 388 -2.19 -10.16 7.71
C PHE A 388 -1.99 -10.28 9.22
N PHE A 389 -1.99 -9.14 9.90
CA PHE A 389 -1.99 -9.02 11.35
C PHE A 389 -3.03 -8.01 11.78
N ALA A 390 -3.75 -8.30 12.85
CA ALA A 390 -4.76 -7.38 13.37
C ALA A 390 -4.79 -7.45 14.89
N ALA A 391 -4.71 -6.31 15.58
CA ALA A 391 -4.76 -6.23 17.02
C ALA A 391 -5.43 -4.94 17.48
N GLY A 392 -6.20 -5.02 18.54
CA GLY A 392 -6.92 -3.87 19.10
C GLY A 392 -8.10 -4.29 19.98
N PRO A 393 -8.93 -3.33 20.37
CA PRO A 393 -10.05 -3.59 21.27
C PRO A 393 -11.10 -4.54 20.69
N ASP A 394 -11.26 -4.56 19.36
CA ASP A 394 -12.29 -5.38 18.70
C ASP A 394 -11.81 -6.78 18.33
N PHE A 395 -10.50 -7.02 18.37
CA PHE A 395 -9.93 -8.32 18.04
C PHE A 395 -9.78 -9.25 19.26
N ARG A 396 -10.00 -10.54 19.04
CA ARG A 396 -9.64 -11.60 19.97
C ARG A 396 -8.12 -11.79 19.97
N SER A 397 -7.57 -12.19 21.12
CA SER A 397 -6.12 -12.38 21.25
C SER A 397 -5.70 -13.79 20.86
N ALA A 398 -4.52 -13.90 20.23
CA ALA A 398 -3.85 -15.14 19.85
C ALA A 398 -4.71 -16.06 18.96
N VAL A 399 -5.45 -15.46 18.01
CA VAL A 399 -6.26 -16.20 17.03
C VAL A 399 -5.51 -16.32 15.73
N THR A 400 -5.50 -17.52 15.16
CA THR A 400 -5.03 -17.75 13.79
C THR A 400 -6.21 -18.12 12.89
N VAL A 401 -6.22 -17.59 11.66
CA VAL A 401 -7.18 -17.97 10.64
C VAL A 401 -6.47 -18.61 9.45
N GLN A 402 -7.20 -19.40 8.70
CA GLN A 402 -6.73 -19.95 7.43
C GLN A 402 -6.56 -18.82 6.40
N SER A 403 -5.82 -19.11 5.32
CA SER A 403 -5.68 -18.18 4.20
C SER A 403 -7.07 -17.76 3.67
N PHE A 404 -7.22 -16.47 3.43
CA PHE A 404 -8.41 -15.85 2.85
C PHE A 404 -8.00 -14.81 1.80
N GLU A 405 -8.91 -14.44 0.93
CA GLU A 405 -8.65 -13.49 -0.15
C GLU A 405 -8.75 -12.05 0.33
N THR A 406 -7.88 -11.19 -0.22
CA THR A 406 -7.73 -9.76 0.16
C THR A 406 -9.02 -8.96 0.08
N VAL A 407 -9.96 -9.33 -0.79
CA VAL A 407 -11.30 -8.71 -0.89
C VAL A 407 -12.06 -8.72 0.44
N SER A 408 -11.76 -9.67 1.33
CA SER A 408 -12.43 -9.84 2.64
C SER A 408 -12.00 -8.80 3.69
N VAL A 409 -10.91 -8.05 3.46
CA VAL A 409 -10.45 -6.99 4.36
C VAL A 409 -11.43 -5.82 4.40
N TYR A 410 -12.03 -5.48 3.27
CA TYR A 410 -13.04 -4.42 3.18
C TYR A 410 -14.24 -4.63 4.11
N PRO A 411 -14.99 -5.75 4.01
CA PRO A 411 -16.14 -5.97 4.89
C PRO A 411 -15.72 -6.14 6.36
N LEU A 412 -14.52 -6.63 6.66
CA LEU A 412 -13.99 -6.66 8.03
C LEU A 412 -13.88 -5.25 8.63
N ILE A 413 -13.23 -4.33 7.91
CA ILE A 413 -13.05 -2.95 8.36
C ILE A 413 -14.39 -2.21 8.44
N ALA A 414 -15.25 -2.38 7.43
CA ALA A 414 -16.60 -1.81 7.44
C ALA A 414 -17.39 -2.27 8.67
N ARG A 415 -17.32 -3.55 9.04
CA ARG A 415 -17.97 -4.12 10.23
C ARG A 415 -17.43 -3.49 11.51
N ILE A 416 -16.10 -3.35 11.68
CA ILE A 416 -15.48 -2.72 12.85
C ILE A 416 -15.96 -1.27 13.00
N LEU A 417 -15.91 -0.50 11.92
CA LEU A 417 -16.33 0.90 11.92
C LEU A 417 -17.85 1.10 11.97
N GLY A 418 -18.63 0.03 11.74
CA GLY A 418 -20.07 0.09 11.65
C GLY A 418 -20.57 0.87 10.43
N LEU A 419 -19.85 0.76 9.31
CA LEU A 419 -20.24 1.33 8.03
C LEU A 419 -21.24 0.43 7.31
N ASP A 420 -22.28 1.02 6.76
CA ASP A 420 -23.27 0.29 5.96
C ASP A 420 -22.75 0.06 4.54
N ILE A 421 -22.58 -1.21 4.16
CA ILE A 421 -22.17 -1.66 2.83
C ILE A 421 -23.31 -2.28 2.01
N SER A 422 -24.53 -2.28 2.51
CA SER A 422 -25.68 -2.96 1.87
C SER A 422 -26.17 -2.23 0.62
N ASN A 423 -25.96 -0.92 0.53
CA ASN A 423 -26.49 -0.05 -0.52
C ASN A 423 -25.42 0.82 -1.17
N LEU A 424 -24.30 0.23 -1.55
CA LEU A 424 -23.23 0.96 -2.26
C LEU A 424 -23.73 1.38 -3.66
N LYS A 425 -23.45 2.63 -4.04
CA LYS A 425 -23.82 3.17 -5.36
C LYS A 425 -23.22 2.41 -6.53
N THR A 426 -22.12 1.73 -6.29
CA THR A 426 -21.36 0.96 -7.28
C THR A 426 -21.76 -0.50 -7.37
N GLY A 427 -22.79 -0.92 -6.65
CA GLY A 427 -23.21 -2.32 -6.56
C GLY A 427 -22.58 -3.07 -5.40
N PRO A 428 -22.87 -4.38 -5.28
CA PRO A 428 -22.33 -5.21 -4.21
C PRO A 428 -20.80 -5.38 -4.36
N ILE A 429 -20.16 -5.71 -3.24
CA ILE A 429 -18.73 -6.09 -3.22
C ILE A 429 -18.59 -7.60 -3.44
N ASP A 430 -17.40 -8.04 -3.88
CA ASP A 430 -17.04 -9.45 -4.00
C ASP A 430 -16.67 -10.06 -2.64
N GLY A 431 -16.05 -9.25 -1.79
CA GLY A 431 -15.55 -9.67 -0.50
C GLY A 431 -16.64 -10.09 0.48
N LYS A 432 -16.37 -11.16 1.20
CA LYS A 432 -17.23 -11.67 2.30
C LYS A 432 -16.39 -11.74 3.57
N ILE A 433 -16.96 -11.31 4.68
CA ILE A 433 -16.27 -11.34 5.96
C ILE A 433 -15.92 -12.79 6.37
N GLY A 434 -16.83 -13.75 6.16
CA GLY A 434 -16.60 -15.19 6.32
C GLY A 434 -15.87 -15.54 7.62
N ALA A 435 -14.78 -16.29 7.52
CA ALA A 435 -13.99 -16.73 8.67
C ALA A 435 -13.35 -15.57 9.48
N LEU A 436 -13.33 -14.34 8.94
CA LEU A 436 -12.84 -13.18 9.67
C LEU A 436 -13.80 -12.68 10.76
N GLU A 437 -15.05 -13.12 10.78
CA GLU A 437 -15.93 -12.83 11.91
C GLU A 437 -15.41 -13.46 13.22
N ASP A 438 -14.81 -14.63 13.13
CA ASP A 438 -14.31 -15.38 14.29
C ASP A 438 -13.10 -14.71 14.97
N ILE A 439 -12.41 -13.78 14.32
CA ILE A 439 -11.33 -13.03 14.96
C ILE A 439 -11.84 -11.84 15.77
N LEU A 440 -13.09 -11.44 15.55
CA LEU A 440 -13.71 -10.35 16.30
C LEU A 440 -14.27 -10.83 17.66
N LYS A 441 -14.26 -9.96 18.64
CA LYS A 441 -14.94 -10.20 19.92
C LYS A 441 -16.44 -10.22 19.73
N SER A 442 -17.11 -11.21 20.31
CA SER A 442 -18.57 -11.31 20.27
C SER A 442 -19.22 -10.12 20.97
N GLY A 443 -20.28 -9.54 20.40
CA GLY A 443 -21.15 -8.60 21.09
C GLY A 443 -21.14 -7.14 20.63
N LYS A 444 -20.55 -6.82 19.46
CA LYS A 444 -20.87 -5.54 18.78
C LYS A 444 -21.86 -5.79 17.64
N PRO A 445 -22.95 -4.96 17.58
CA PRO A 445 -24.00 -5.09 16.55
C PRO A 445 -23.46 -4.84 15.14
#